data_f849d4c7c594315f591b92aec9cf0cad
#
_entry.id   f849d4c7c594315f591b92aec9cf0cad
#
_cell.length_a   1.000
_cell.length_b   1.000
_cell.length_c   1.000
_cell.angle_alpha   90.00
_cell.angle_beta   90.00
_cell.angle_gamma   90.00
#
_symmetry.space_group_name_H-M   'P 1'
#
loop_
_entity.id
_entity.type
_entity.pdbx_description
1 polymer ?
#
loop_
_entity_poly.entity_id
_entity_poly.type
_entity_poly.pdbx_seq_one_letter_code
_entity_poly.pdbx_strand_id
1 'polypeptide(L)'
;NGQSRIQRRFYEEVPAIEAVRAAAGKPLDAVEAEKAGLVTFALDSLDWDDEVRIALEERMALSPDALTGLEANLRFGPKESMETRVFGRLTAWQNWIFYRPNASGERGALKLYGKGEKADFDLNRV
;
A
#
# COMPACT_ATOMS: atom_id res chain seq x y z
N ASN A 1 3.15 2.24 16.83
CA ASN A 1 1.89 2.99 16.94
C ASN A 1 0.81 2.28 17.77
N GLY A 2 1.13 1.15 18.40
CA GLY A 2 0.23 0.39 19.27
C GLY A 2 -0.89 -0.38 18.55
N GLN A 3 -0.85 -0.50 17.23
CA GLN A 3 -1.81 -1.29 16.46
C GLN A 3 -1.25 -2.68 16.11
N SER A 4 -2.08 -3.71 16.24
CA SER A 4 -1.77 -5.04 15.72
C SER A 4 -1.85 -5.06 14.19
N ARG A 5 -1.27 -6.12 13.57
CA ARG A 5 -1.40 -6.33 12.11
C ARG A 5 -2.84 -6.49 11.67
N ILE A 6 -3.67 -7.16 12.46
CA ILE A 6 -5.12 -7.34 12.19
C ILE A 6 -5.83 -5.98 12.22
N GLN A 7 -5.59 -5.15 13.23
CA GLN A 7 -6.16 -3.81 13.28
C GLN A 7 -5.80 -2.95 12.07
N ARG A 8 -4.57 -3.06 11.58
CA ARG A 8 -4.17 -2.35 10.35
C ARG A 8 -4.79 -2.93 9.10
N ARG A 9 -4.89 -4.27 8.99
CA ARG A 9 -5.47 -4.95 7.83
C ARG A 9 -6.93 -4.55 7.63
N PHE A 10 -7.69 -4.48 8.69
CA PHE A 10 -9.12 -4.14 8.67
C PHE A 10 -9.40 -2.66 8.97
N TYR A 11 -8.38 -1.84 9.01
CA TYR A 11 -8.50 -0.39 9.23
C TYR A 11 -9.37 -0.04 10.45
N GLU A 12 -9.24 -0.84 11.52
CA GLU A 12 -9.99 -0.76 12.78
C GLU A 12 -11.50 -1.06 12.67
N GLU A 13 -11.96 -1.71 11.64
CA GLU A 13 -13.33 -2.25 11.57
C GLU A 13 -13.53 -3.34 12.61
N VAL A 14 -14.22 -2.98 13.70
CA VAL A 14 -14.39 -3.85 14.87
C VAL A 14 -15.05 -5.19 14.52
N PRO A 15 -16.15 -5.26 13.74
CA PRO A 15 -16.79 -6.54 13.42
C PRO A 15 -15.85 -7.52 12.67
N ALA A 16 -15.06 -7.03 11.72
CA ALA A 16 -14.12 -7.85 10.97
C ALA A 16 -12.98 -8.36 11.86
N ILE A 17 -12.47 -7.50 12.75
CA ILE A 17 -11.43 -7.87 13.73
C ILE A 17 -11.93 -8.94 14.68
N GLU A 18 -13.16 -8.82 15.19
CA GLU A 18 -13.77 -9.79 16.10
C GLU A 18 -14.04 -11.12 15.42
N ALA A 19 -14.50 -11.12 14.17
CA ALA A 19 -14.71 -12.33 13.39
C ALA A 19 -13.39 -13.12 13.21
N VAL A 20 -12.30 -12.44 12.87
CA VAL A 20 -10.97 -13.07 12.75
C VAL A 20 -10.47 -13.58 14.09
N ARG A 21 -10.67 -12.85 15.17
CA ARG A 21 -10.29 -13.29 16.53
C ARG A 21 -11.06 -14.54 16.96
N ALA A 22 -12.34 -14.60 16.63
CA ALA A 22 -13.19 -15.78 16.94
C ALA A 22 -12.75 -17.04 16.18
N ALA A 23 -12.13 -16.88 15.00
CA ALA A 23 -11.55 -17.98 14.22
C ALA A 23 -10.13 -18.36 14.67
N ALA A 24 -9.53 -17.65 15.64
CA ALA A 24 -8.18 -17.92 16.09
C ALA A 24 -8.00 -19.36 16.62
N GLY A 25 -6.89 -19.98 16.24
CA GLY A 25 -6.60 -21.38 16.60
C GLY A 25 -7.21 -22.43 15.67
N LYS A 26 -8.00 -22.04 14.67
CA LYS A 26 -8.46 -22.91 13.60
C LYS A 26 -7.57 -22.72 12.38
N PRO A 27 -7.08 -23.81 11.74
CA PRO A 27 -6.40 -23.70 10.47
C PRO A 27 -7.41 -23.21 9.42
N LEU A 28 -6.97 -22.25 8.59
CA LEU A 28 -7.73 -21.75 7.45
C LEU A 28 -6.98 -22.14 6.18
N ASP A 29 -7.69 -22.60 5.17
CA ASP A 29 -7.14 -22.68 3.82
C ASP A 29 -7.10 -21.31 3.15
N ALA A 30 -6.56 -21.22 1.93
CA ALA A 30 -6.40 -19.94 1.21
C ALA A 30 -7.76 -19.29 0.91
N VAL A 31 -8.76 -20.08 0.53
CA VAL A 31 -10.12 -19.61 0.20
C VAL A 31 -10.84 -19.09 1.45
N GLU A 32 -10.70 -19.80 2.56
CA GLU A 32 -11.26 -19.38 3.84
C GLU A 32 -10.58 -18.10 4.36
N ALA A 33 -9.27 -18.00 4.18
CA ALA A 33 -8.51 -16.79 4.53
C ALA A 33 -8.90 -15.58 3.66
N GLU A 34 -9.19 -15.78 2.37
CA GLU A 34 -9.71 -14.73 1.48
C GLU A 34 -11.10 -14.28 1.92
N LYS A 35 -12.02 -15.21 2.17
CA LYS A 35 -13.36 -14.89 2.69
C LYS A 35 -13.32 -14.13 4.01
N ALA A 36 -12.34 -14.45 4.86
CA ALA A 36 -12.10 -13.74 6.11
C ALA A 36 -11.37 -12.40 5.92
N GLY A 37 -11.00 -12.02 4.70
CA GLY A 37 -10.27 -10.79 4.40
C GLY A 37 -8.81 -10.78 4.86
N LEU A 38 -8.26 -11.93 5.24
CA LEU A 38 -6.87 -12.05 5.72
C LEU A 38 -5.85 -12.02 4.59
N VAL A 39 -6.22 -12.53 3.42
CA VAL A 39 -5.44 -12.43 2.18
C VAL A 39 -6.25 -11.72 1.10
N THR A 40 -5.58 -11.24 0.07
CA THR A 40 -6.22 -10.46 -0.99
C THR A 40 -6.79 -11.37 -2.08
N PHE A 41 -6.09 -12.45 -2.39
CA PHE A 41 -6.46 -13.42 -3.42
C PHE A 41 -6.12 -14.83 -2.96
N ALA A 42 -6.95 -15.79 -3.37
CA ALA A 42 -6.73 -17.23 -3.22
C ALA A 42 -6.87 -17.89 -4.59
N LEU A 43 -5.88 -17.68 -5.44
CA LEU A 43 -5.83 -18.18 -6.81
C LEU A 43 -5.39 -19.65 -6.80
N ASP A 44 -5.75 -20.37 -7.86
CA ASP A 44 -5.25 -21.72 -8.06
C ASP A 44 -3.77 -21.74 -8.46
N SER A 45 -3.19 -22.95 -8.54
CA SER A 45 -1.77 -23.10 -8.82
C SER A 45 -1.39 -22.78 -10.28
N LEU A 46 -2.36 -22.76 -11.19
CA LEU A 46 -2.11 -22.46 -12.61
C LEU A 46 -1.91 -20.96 -12.83
N ASP A 47 -2.74 -20.16 -12.16
CA ASP A 47 -2.74 -18.72 -12.34
C ASP A 47 -1.81 -17.99 -11.36
N TRP A 48 -1.36 -18.67 -10.29
CA TRP A 48 -0.60 -18.05 -9.20
C TRP A 48 0.67 -17.31 -9.65
N ASP A 49 1.52 -17.97 -10.44
CA ASP A 49 2.80 -17.40 -10.87
C ASP A 49 2.60 -16.18 -11.76
N ASP A 50 1.62 -16.23 -12.67
CA ASP A 50 1.29 -15.12 -13.55
C ASP A 50 0.71 -13.94 -12.79
N GLU A 51 -0.18 -14.16 -11.84
CA GLU A 51 -0.76 -13.10 -11.01
C GLU A 51 0.28 -12.44 -10.10
N VAL A 52 1.17 -13.24 -9.51
CA VAL A 52 2.30 -12.69 -8.74
C VAL A 52 3.20 -11.82 -9.61
N ARG A 53 3.50 -12.28 -10.83
CA ARG A 53 4.29 -11.50 -11.79
C ARG A 53 3.60 -10.19 -12.16
N ILE A 54 2.31 -10.23 -12.50
CA ILE A 54 1.50 -9.04 -12.82
C ILE A 54 1.49 -8.06 -11.65
N ALA A 55 1.22 -8.52 -10.44
CA ALA A 55 1.21 -7.67 -9.25
C ALA A 55 2.56 -7.00 -8.98
N LEU A 56 3.67 -7.70 -9.23
CA LEU A 56 5.01 -7.14 -9.10
C LEU A 56 5.29 -6.09 -10.19
N GLU A 57 4.93 -6.38 -11.44
CA GLU A 57 5.11 -5.44 -12.58
C GLU A 57 4.30 -4.16 -12.37
N GLU A 58 3.04 -4.27 -11.94
CA GLU A 58 2.20 -3.13 -11.62
C GLU A 58 2.80 -2.28 -10.49
N ARG A 59 3.30 -2.92 -9.43
CA ARG A 59 3.94 -2.23 -8.33
C ARG A 59 5.24 -1.53 -8.75
N MET A 60 6.03 -2.15 -9.60
CA MET A 60 7.25 -1.55 -10.16
C MET A 60 6.97 -0.40 -11.12
N ALA A 61 5.78 -0.32 -11.70
CA ALA A 61 5.36 0.80 -12.54
C ALA A 61 5.01 2.08 -11.74
N LEU A 62 4.89 1.98 -10.42
CA LEU A 62 4.59 3.11 -9.54
C LEU A 62 5.89 3.73 -9.00
N SER A 63 5.86 5.05 -8.76
CA SER A 63 7.00 5.74 -8.14
C SER A 63 7.29 5.15 -6.75
N PRO A 64 8.53 4.69 -6.48
CA PRO A 64 8.91 4.17 -5.17
C PRO A 64 8.78 5.24 -4.06
N ASP A 65 9.03 6.49 -4.37
CA ASP A 65 8.85 7.60 -3.43
C ASP A 65 7.35 7.80 -3.08
N ALA A 66 6.47 7.70 -4.08
CA ALA A 66 5.02 7.77 -3.84
C ALA A 66 4.52 6.59 -3.01
N LEU A 67 5.03 5.38 -3.26
CA LEU A 67 4.70 4.19 -2.46
C LEU A 67 5.15 4.33 -1.01
N THR A 68 6.31 4.94 -0.76
CA THR A 68 6.79 5.22 0.61
C THR A 68 5.83 6.14 1.36
N GLY A 69 5.40 7.24 0.71
CA GLY A 69 4.42 8.15 1.29
C GLY A 69 3.05 7.50 1.52
N LEU A 70 2.59 6.69 0.56
CA LEU A 70 1.34 5.93 0.67
C LEU A 70 1.38 4.95 1.85
N GLU A 71 2.45 4.18 1.98
CA GLU A 71 2.60 3.24 3.09
C GLU A 71 2.61 3.94 4.44
N ALA A 72 3.30 5.07 4.56
CA ALA A 72 3.31 5.86 5.80
C ALA A 72 1.89 6.35 6.17
N ASN A 73 1.13 6.82 5.19
CA ASN A 73 -0.25 7.26 5.42
C ASN A 73 -1.17 6.12 5.86
N LEU A 74 -1.06 4.95 5.23
CA LEU A 74 -1.85 3.77 5.60
C LEU A 74 -1.45 3.21 6.98
N ARG A 75 -0.15 3.24 7.28
CA ARG A 75 0.39 2.68 8.53
C ARG A 75 -0.03 3.46 9.78
N PHE A 76 -0.17 4.75 9.68
CA PHE A 76 -0.42 5.64 10.83
C PHE A 76 -1.80 6.31 10.83
N GLY A 77 -2.51 6.26 9.71
CA GLY A 77 -3.73 7.03 9.47
C GLY A 77 -4.92 6.78 10.41
N PRO A 78 -5.25 5.54 10.84
CA PRO A 78 -6.54 5.27 11.50
C PRO A 78 -6.78 6.04 12.79
N LYS A 79 -5.71 6.38 13.54
CA LYS A 79 -5.82 7.04 14.86
C LYS A 79 -5.56 8.54 14.85
N GLU A 80 -5.45 9.13 13.67
CA GLU A 80 -5.15 10.55 13.57
C GLU A 80 -6.39 11.39 13.30
N SER A 81 -6.40 12.62 13.83
CA SER A 81 -7.41 13.61 13.48
C SER A 81 -7.26 14.03 12.01
N MET A 82 -8.30 14.64 11.44
CA MET A 82 -8.25 15.17 10.07
C MET A 82 -7.12 16.22 9.94
N GLU A 83 -6.98 17.11 10.93
CA GLU A 83 -5.95 18.14 10.92
C GLU A 83 -4.55 17.53 10.89
N THR A 84 -4.30 16.51 11.71
CA THR A 84 -3.01 15.81 11.71
C THR A 84 -2.74 15.11 10.38
N ARG A 85 -3.77 14.51 9.76
CA ARG A 85 -3.65 13.89 8.44
C ARG A 85 -3.31 14.92 7.36
N VAL A 86 -3.97 16.08 7.37
CA VAL A 86 -3.74 17.14 6.37
C VAL A 86 -2.38 17.82 6.59
N PHE A 87 -2.11 18.32 7.78
CA PHE A 87 -0.92 19.14 8.01
C PHE A 87 0.32 18.33 8.38
N GLY A 88 0.17 17.27 9.15
CA GLY A 88 1.30 16.45 9.58
C GLY A 88 1.68 15.33 8.59
N ARG A 89 0.78 14.99 7.65
CA ARG A 89 1.05 13.91 6.70
C ARG A 89 0.95 14.33 5.27
N LEU A 90 -0.24 14.70 4.79
CA LEU A 90 -0.43 15.01 3.38
C LEU A 90 0.52 16.14 2.97
N THR A 91 0.51 17.25 3.69
CA THR A 91 1.37 18.40 3.41
C THR A 91 2.86 18.06 3.56
N ALA A 92 3.25 17.37 4.63
CA ALA A 92 4.64 17.00 4.86
C ALA A 92 5.16 16.04 3.78
N TRP A 93 4.39 15.00 3.42
CA TRP A 93 4.77 14.07 2.36
C TRP A 93 4.74 14.70 0.97
N GLN A 94 3.80 15.60 0.72
CA GLN A 94 3.77 16.36 -0.53
C GLN A 94 5.02 17.23 -0.68
N ASN A 95 5.40 17.97 0.36
CA ASN A 95 6.62 18.76 0.33
C ASN A 95 7.87 17.89 0.16
N TRP A 96 7.93 16.75 0.85
CA TRP A 96 9.05 15.81 0.73
C TRP A 96 9.18 15.25 -0.70
N ILE A 97 8.07 14.84 -1.34
CA ILE A 97 8.10 14.20 -2.66
C ILE A 97 8.56 15.16 -3.76
N PHE A 98 8.27 16.46 -3.65
CA PHE A 98 8.73 17.45 -4.62
C PHE A 98 10.25 17.62 -4.68
N TYR A 99 10.98 17.15 -3.68
CA TYR A 99 12.45 17.13 -3.66
C TYR A 99 13.03 15.79 -4.10
N ARG A 100 12.17 14.83 -4.50
CA ARG A 100 12.62 13.48 -4.89
C ARG A 100 12.79 13.37 -6.40
N PRO A 101 13.95 12.85 -6.90
CA PRO A 101 14.19 12.71 -8.33
C PRO A 101 13.16 11.86 -9.07
N ASN A 102 12.66 10.79 -8.45
CA ASN A 102 11.64 9.93 -9.03
C ASN A 102 10.28 10.64 -9.22
N ALA A 103 10.05 11.75 -8.53
CA ALA A 103 8.85 12.56 -8.72
C ALA A 103 9.12 13.76 -9.63
N SER A 104 10.08 14.63 -9.27
CA SER A 104 10.30 15.94 -9.90
C SER A 104 11.54 16.04 -10.79
N GLY A 105 12.39 14.99 -10.84
CA GLY A 105 13.55 14.93 -11.75
C GLY A 105 13.13 14.84 -13.22
N GLU A 106 14.10 14.97 -14.13
CA GLU A 106 13.84 15.03 -15.59
C GLU A 106 13.05 13.81 -16.12
N ARG A 107 13.25 12.63 -15.54
CA ARG A 107 12.53 11.40 -15.88
C ARG A 107 11.49 11.01 -14.84
N GLY A 108 11.22 11.89 -13.88
CA GLY A 108 10.26 11.67 -12.81
C GLY A 108 8.80 11.80 -13.26
N ALA A 109 7.90 11.19 -12.51
CA ALA A 109 6.49 11.10 -12.85
C ALA A 109 5.82 12.48 -13.07
N LEU A 110 6.17 13.50 -12.29
CA LEU A 110 5.58 14.84 -12.41
C LEU A 110 6.06 15.57 -13.67
N LYS A 111 7.31 15.38 -14.08
CA LYS A 111 7.86 16.00 -15.29
C LYS A 111 7.31 15.42 -16.58
N LEU A 112 7.01 14.13 -16.57
CA LEU A 112 6.53 13.40 -17.74
C LEU A 112 4.98 13.32 -17.79
N TYR A 113 4.31 13.77 -16.73
CA TYR A 113 2.86 13.77 -16.70
C TYR A 113 2.26 14.57 -17.87
N GLY A 114 1.36 13.96 -18.59
CA GLY A 114 0.70 14.56 -19.76
C GLY A 114 1.52 14.57 -21.06
N LYS A 115 2.76 14.04 -21.06
CA LYS A 115 3.61 14.00 -22.26
C LYS A 115 3.51 12.70 -23.05
N GLY A 116 2.77 11.71 -22.55
CA GLY A 116 2.67 10.38 -23.18
C GLY A 116 3.94 9.52 -23.01
N GLU A 117 4.87 9.97 -22.19
CA GLU A 117 6.11 9.27 -21.89
C GLU A 117 6.01 8.52 -20.56
N LYS A 118 6.63 7.33 -20.47
CA LYS A 118 6.68 6.56 -19.23
C LYS A 118 7.81 7.10 -18.34
N ALA A 119 7.51 7.31 -17.06
CA ALA A 119 8.52 7.65 -16.07
C ALA A 119 9.54 6.51 -15.90
N ASP A 120 10.79 6.89 -15.61
CA ASP A 120 11.87 5.97 -15.33
C ASP A 120 12.36 6.22 -13.90
N PHE A 121 12.18 5.21 -13.05
CA PHE A 121 12.45 5.33 -11.63
C PHE A 121 13.76 4.69 -11.23
N ASP A 122 14.54 5.40 -10.43
CA ASP A 122 15.69 4.83 -9.71
C ASP A 122 15.19 4.05 -8.49
N LEU A 123 15.12 2.73 -8.64
CA LEU A 123 14.64 1.81 -7.62
C LEU A 123 15.57 1.67 -6.41
N ASN A 124 16.80 2.19 -6.49
CA ASN A 124 17.76 2.18 -5.38
C ASN A 124 17.59 3.38 -4.43
N ARG A 125 16.71 4.29 -4.78
CA ARG A 125 16.46 5.52 -4.00
C ARG A 125 15.11 5.44 -3.27
N VAL A 126 15.00 4.54 -2.35
CA VAL A 126 13.78 4.39 -1.52
C VAL A 126 14.07 4.79 -0.09
#